data_84ff65f8a9bfff1459a71406c397a484
#
_entry.id   84ff65f8a9bfff1459a71406c397a484
#
_cell.length_a   1.000
_cell.length_b   1.000
_cell.length_c   1.000
_cell.angle_alpha   90.00
_cell.angle_beta   90.00
_cell.angle_gamma   90.00
#
_symmetry.space_group_name_H-M   'P 1'
#
loop_
_entity.id
_entity.type
_entity.pdbx_description
1 polymer ?
#
loop_
_entity_poly.entity_id
_entity_poly.type
_entity_poly.pdbx_seq_one_letter_code
_entity_poly.pdbx_strand_id
1 'polypeptide(L)'
;MKRLFILIAALLVAGSTIDAQNAKQNYVIGFYNLENLFDIYDDPAKNDEQFLPNGSNQWTEVKYKKKLKNMAHVIGEMAKSNGRWHTILGISEIENRLVIEDLVAEPEIAAANYQIVHYDGPDRRGVDVALLYNPKQFKLLASESIPFTFYDDGSIKYSLNQSEKEYFRTRDILMVRGTIDGEMFAFFVTHLPSRVGGKGADLRSGGARIIYMHARALMRMWPDIKIVVMGDMNDDPFDDSMAKWLHGKEKISEVEKLDFFNPYLSMIKAGYGSLCYQGTWSIYDQELVNSNLVHPKEGTLKLQPIGKKGYYGYIFKRPFMTTQEGPYKGYPFRTFRGGAFIGGYSDHYPTFVVVGK
;
A
#
# COMPACT_ATOMS: atom_id res chain seq x y z
N MET A 1 16.66 -23.02 79.08
CA MET A 1 16.25 -21.81 78.29
C MET A 1 17.03 -21.82 76.97
N LYS A 2 16.42 -22.32 75.90
CA LYS A 2 17.01 -22.36 74.56
C LYS A 2 16.57 -21.14 73.79
N ARG A 3 17.49 -20.27 73.44
CA ARG A 3 17.22 -19.10 72.54
C ARG A 3 17.24 -19.55 71.08
N LEU A 4 16.11 -19.41 70.46
CA LEU A 4 15.92 -19.68 69.04
C LEU A 4 16.34 -18.42 68.21
N PHE A 5 17.41 -18.53 67.43
CA PHE A 5 17.81 -17.49 66.49
C PHE A 5 17.06 -17.72 65.19
N ILE A 6 16.16 -16.79 64.83
CA ILE A 6 15.52 -16.76 63.56
C ILE A 6 16.43 -15.95 62.59
N LEU A 7 17.03 -16.65 61.63
CA LEU A 7 17.76 -16.02 60.54
C LEU A 7 16.74 -15.59 59.50
N ILE A 8 16.51 -14.29 59.31
CA ILE A 8 15.76 -13.75 58.20
C ILE A 8 16.72 -13.61 57.02
N ALA A 9 16.62 -14.52 56.06
CA ALA A 9 17.29 -14.40 54.77
C ALA A 9 16.53 -13.39 53.90
N ALA A 10 17.06 -12.18 53.78
CA ALA A 10 16.58 -11.21 52.78
C ALA A 10 17.01 -11.67 51.39
N LEU A 11 16.08 -12.23 50.64
CA LEU A 11 16.25 -12.43 49.19
C LEU A 11 16.27 -11.06 48.51
N LEU A 12 17.45 -10.58 48.16
CA LEU A 12 17.63 -9.51 47.18
C LEU A 12 17.21 -10.08 45.79
N VAL A 13 15.97 -9.84 45.40
CA VAL A 13 15.57 -9.97 44.02
C VAL A 13 16.22 -8.80 43.26
N ALA A 14 17.43 -9.04 42.75
CA ALA A 14 18.00 -8.19 41.71
C ALA A 14 17.10 -8.33 40.48
N GLY A 15 16.10 -7.45 40.40
CA GLY A 15 15.33 -7.26 39.18
C GLY A 15 16.29 -6.81 38.07
N SER A 16 16.66 -7.74 37.19
CA SER A 16 17.24 -7.39 35.92
C SER A 16 16.19 -6.55 35.21
N THR A 17 16.35 -5.23 35.26
CA THR A 17 15.78 -4.31 34.28
C THR A 17 16.47 -4.66 32.97
N ILE A 18 15.89 -5.65 32.29
CA ILE A 18 16.23 -5.93 30.91
C ILE A 18 15.95 -4.63 30.18
N ASP A 19 17.01 -4.06 29.61
CA ASP A 19 16.99 -2.91 28.72
C ASP A 19 15.90 -3.08 27.65
N ALA A 20 14.70 -2.60 27.92
CA ALA A 20 13.64 -2.39 26.93
C ALA A 20 14.00 -1.24 25.98
N GLN A 21 15.21 -0.69 26.08
CA GLN A 21 15.66 0.51 25.38
C GLN A 21 16.29 0.24 24.01
N ASN A 22 16.46 -1.01 23.56
CA ASN A 22 17.09 -1.33 22.27
C ASN A 22 16.31 -2.29 21.35
N ALA A 23 15.03 -2.47 21.52
CA ALA A 23 14.23 -3.03 20.44
C ALA A 23 14.12 -1.96 19.34
N LYS A 24 14.89 -2.11 18.24
CA LYS A 24 14.83 -1.23 17.06
C LYS A 24 13.38 -0.93 16.74
N GLN A 25 12.97 0.33 16.91
CA GLN A 25 11.62 0.75 16.60
C GLN A 25 11.47 0.75 15.07
N ASN A 26 10.77 -0.25 14.53
CA ASN A 26 10.50 -0.38 13.12
C ASN A 26 9.07 0.10 12.82
N TYR A 27 8.89 0.70 11.67
CA TYR A 27 7.63 1.20 11.13
C TYR A 27 7.31 0.45 9.84
N VAL A 28 6.13 -0.16 9.76
CA VAL A 28 5.69 -0.91 8.59
C VAL A 28 4.85 0.00 7.71
N ILE A 29 5.24 0.11 6.46
CA ILE A 29 4.57 0.91 5.43
C ILE A 29 4.15 -0.04 4.32
N GLY A 30 2.86 -0.23 4.11
CA GLY A 30 2.34 -1.22 3.18
C GLY A 30 1.29 -0.67 2.23
N PHE A 31 0.97 -1.50 1.24
CA PHE A 31 -0.09 -1.25 0.28
C PHE A 31 -0.93 -2.52 0.04
N TYR A 32 -2.25 -2.33 -0.18
CA TYR A 32 -3.15 -3.42 -0.53
C TYR A 32 -4.26 -2.96 -1.48
N ASN A 33 -4.32 -3.54 -2.67
CA ASN A 33 -5.48 -3.43 -3.55
C ASN A 33 -6.58 -4.37 -3.01
N LEU A 34 -7.75 -3.80 -2.69
CA LEU A 34 -8.84 -4.51 -2.03
C LEU A 34 -9.79 -5.23 -2.99
N GLU A 35 -9.52 -5.20 -4.30
CA GLU A 35 -10.37 -5.79 -5.34
C GLU A 35 -11.84 -5.37 -5.20
N ASN A 36 -12.15 -4.12 -5.54
CA ASN A 36 -13.52 -3.58 -5.59
C ASN A 36 -14.28 -3.72 -4.25
N LEU A 37 -13.82 -3.01 -3.22
CA LEU A 37 -14.55 -2.89 -1.97
C LEU A 37 -15.64 -1.82 -2.14
N PHE A 38 -16.83 -2.26 -2.54
CA PHE A 38 -18.05 -1.44 -2.68
C PHE A 38 -19.00 -1.71 -1.54
N ASP A 39 -19.84 -0.72 -1.20
CA ASP A 39 -20.99 -0.94 -0.35
C ASP A 39 -22.19 -1.53 -1.16
N ILE A 40 -23.41 -1.38 -0.69
CA ILE A 40 -24.61 -1.93 -1.32
C ILE A 40 -25.59 -0.84 -1.78
N TYR A 41 -25.19 0.41 -1.69
CA TYR A 41 -26.00 1.57 -2.02
C TYR A 41 -25.59 2.14 -3.37
N ASP A 42 -26.57 2.62 -4.12
CA ASP A 42 -26.37 3.23 -5.46
C ASP A 42 -25.82 4.64 -5.34
N ASP A 43 -24.69 4.92 -6.00
CA ASP A 43 -24.24 6.28 -6.25
C ASP A 43 -24.63 6.68 -7.69
N PRO A 44 -25.69 7.47 -7.89
CA PRO A 44 -26.18 7.81 -9.22
C PRO A 44 -25.18 8.63 -10.07
N ALA A 45 -24.05 9.07 -9.49
CA ALA A 45 -22.97 9.75 -10.20
C ALA A 45 -21.88 8.80 -10.69
N LYS A 46 -21.95 7.50 -10.35
CA LYS A 46 -20.94 6.49 -10.67
C LYS A 46 -21.55 5.32 -11.45
N ASN A 47 -20.71 4.49 -12.04
CA ASN A 47 -21.11 3.26 -12.73
C ASN A 47 -20.84 2.06 -11.80
N ASP A 48 -21.57 1.98 -10.71
CA ASP A 48 -21.43 0.99 -9.66
C ASP A 48 -22.56 -0.06 -9.64
N GLU A 49 -23.51 0.00 -10.59
CA GLU A 49 -24.72 -0.82 -10.62
C GLU A 49 -24.45 -2.33 -10.52
N GLN A 50 -23.26 -2.78 -10.97
CA GLN A 50 -22.86 -4.18 -10.82
C GLN A 50 -22.67 -4.61 -9.35
N PHE A 51 -22.40 -3.66 -8.44
CA PHE A 51 -22.18 -3.89 -7.01
C PHE A 51 -23.43 -3.59 -6.17
N LEU A 52 -24.61 -3.53 -6.78
CA LEU A 52 -25.88 -3.44 -6.07
C LEU A 52 -26.46 -4.83 -5.77
N PRO A 53 -27.35 -4.96 -4.78
CA PRO A 53 -28.02 -6.23 -4.47
C PRO A 53 -28.79 -6.83 -5.64
N ASN A 54 -29.33 -5.99 -6.54
CA ASN A 54 -30.04 -6.37 -7.76
C ASN A 54 -29.14 -6.28 -9.02
N GLY A 55 -27.88 -5.90 -8.87
CA GLY A 55 -26.92 -5.80 -9.95
C GLY A 55 -26.40 -7.17 -10.42
N SER A 56 -25.53 -7.15 -11.45
CA SER A 56 -25.02 -8.38 -12.06
C SER A 56 -24.20 -9.25 -11.08
N ASN A 57 -23.53 -8.65 -10.11
CA ASN A 57 -22.79 -9.36 -9.05
C ASN A 57 -23.69 -9.82 -7.89
N GLN A 58 -24.97 -9.37 -7.88
CA GLN A 58 -25.88 -9.61 -6.75
C GLN A 58 -25.18 -9.30 -5.42
N TRP A 59 -24.65 -8.08 -5.31
CA TRP A 59 -23.79 -7.65 -4.21
C TRP A 59 -24.61 -7.33 -2.97
N THR A 60 -24.99 -8.40 -2.25
CA THR A 60 -25.82 -8.31 -1.05
C THR A 60 -24.99 -7.93 0.18
N GLU A 61 -25.67 -7.46 1.24
CA GLU A 61 -25.04 -7.18 2.54
C GLU A 61 -24.22 -8.36 3.09
N VAL A 62 -24.65 -9.59 2.84
CA VAL A 62 -23.91 -10.80 3.26
C VAL A 62 -22.57 -10.89 2.54
N LYS A 63 -22.52 -10.61 1.24
CA LYS A 63 -21.28 -10.59 0.44
C LYS A 63 -20.38 -9.44 0.87
N TYR A 64 -20.93 -8.24 1.06
CA TYR A 64 -20.23 -7.08 1.53
C TYR A 64 -19.56 -7.32 2.89
N LYS A 65 -20.32 -7.76 3.89
CA LYS A 65 -19.78 -8.11 5.22
C LYS A 65 -18.71 -9.21 5.16
N LYS A 66 -18.89 -10.20 4.27
CA LYS A 66 -17.87 -11.24 4.06
C LYS A 66 -16.57 -10.63 3.50
N LYS A 67 -16.68 -9.70 2.56
CA LYS A 67 -15.55 -9.00 1.97
C LYS A 67 -14.81 -8.16 3.02
N LEU A 68 -15.52 -7.37 3.82
CA LEU A 68 -14.92 -6.60 4.93
C LEU A 68 -14.13 -7.49 5.89
N LYS A 69 -14.73 -8.59 6.36
CA LYS A 69 -14.04 -9.56 7.23
C LYS A 69 -12.79 -10.15 6.59
N ASN A 70 -12.86 -10.48 5.30
CA ASN A 70 -11.71 -11.02 4.59
C ASN A 70 -10.57 -9.99 4.48
N MET A 71 -10.88 -8.73 4.17
CA MET A 71 -9.88 -7.67 4.11
C MET A 71 -9.26 -7.41 5.49
N ALA A 72 -10.09 -7.28 6.51
CA ALA A 72 -9.63 -7.13 7.89
C ALA A 72 -8.75 -8.31 8.34
N HIS A 73 -9.12 -9.55 7.96
CA HIS A 73 -8.30 -10.73 8.25
C HIS A 73 -6.90 -10.66 7.63
N VAL A 74 -6.79 -10.26 6.36
CA VAL A 74 -5.47 -10.09 5.72
C VAL A 74 -4.64 -9.03 6.44
N ILE A 75 -5.23 -7.86 6.74
CA ILE A 75 -4.54 -6.75 7.43
C ILE A 75 -4.10 -7.19 8.84
N GLY A 76 -4.96 -7.91 9.57
CA GLY A 76 -4.65 -8.48 10.88
C GLY A 76 -3.51 -9.50 10.84
N GLU A 77 -3.52 -10.42 9.88
CA GLU A 77 -2.46 -11.41 9.70
C GLU A 77 -1.12 -10.79 9.27
N MET A 78 -1.15 -9.71 8.45
CA MET A 78 0.05 -8.93 8.16
C MET A 78 0.63 -8.32 9.44
N ALA A 79 -0.22 -7.72 10.28
CA ALA A 79 0.20 -7.13 11.54
C ALA A 79 0.77 -8.17 12.51
N LYS A 80 0.14 -9.34 12.63
CA LYS A 80 0.64 -10.49 13.43
C LYS A 80 2.00 -10.95 12.92
N SER A 81 2.16 -11.09 11.60
CA SER A 81 3.43 -11.49 10.99
C SER A 81 4.57 -10.50 11.26
N ASN A 82 4.26 -9.21 11.35
CA ASN A 82 5.21 -8.14 11.63
C ASN A 82 5.38 -7.87 13.13
N GLY A 83 4.56 -8.49 13.99
CA GLY A 83 4.52 -8.23 15.44
C GLY A 83 4.02 -6.82 15.80
N ARG A 84 3.39 -6.12 14.83
CA ARG A 84 2.89 -4.74 15.00
C ARG A 84 1.92 -4.35 13.89
N TRP A 85 1.05 -3.38 14.18
CA TRP A 85 0.20 -2.75 13.19
C TRP A 85 1.02 -1.94 12.19
N HIS A 86 0.51 -1.80 10.96
CA HIS A 86 1.10 -0.88 9.98
C HIS A 86 1.08 0.54 10.53
N THR A 87 2.18 1.25 10.35
CA THR A 87 2.25 2.69 10.60
C THR A 87 1.45 3.44 9.56
N ILE A 88 1.61 2.99 8.31
CA ILE A 88 0.93 3.49 7.12
C ILE A 88 0.49 2.27 6.29
N LEU A 89 -0.76 2.28 5.82
CA LEU A 89 -1.28 1.32 4.87
C LEU A 89 -2.05 2.07 3.77
N GLY A 90 -1.47 2.14 2.58
CA GLY A 90 -2.18 2.57 1.37
C GLY A 90 -3.15 1.49 0.93
N ILE A 91 -4.32 1.89 0.46
CA ILE A 91 -5.33 0.97 -0.10
C ILE A 91 -5.89 1.53 -1.40
N SER A 92 -6.33 0.65 -2.28
CA SER A 92 -7.02 1.02 -3.52
C SER A 92 -8.22 0.13 -3.81
N GLU A 93 -8.99 0.52 -4.81
CA GLU A 93 -10.25 -0.11 -5.19
C GLU A 93 -11.25 -0.11 -4.02
N ILE A 94 -11.33 1.01 -3.36
CA ILE A 94 -12.39 1.33 -2.40
C ILE A 94 -13.34 2.32 -3.05
N GLU A 95 -14.63 2.21 -2.76
CA GLU A 95 -15.65 3.03 -3.39
C GLU A 95 -15.72 4.43 -2.76
N ASN A 96 -15.84 4.48 -1.43
CA ASN A 96 -16.12 5.71 -0.73
C ASN A 96 -15.60 5.68 0.73
N ARG A 97 -15.84 6.75 1.46
CA ARG A 97 -15.45 6.85 2.87
C ARG A 97 -16.13 5.81 3.76
N LEU A 98 -17.39 5.47 3.50
CA LEU A 98 -18.18 4.56 4.32
C LEU A 98 -17.56 3.16 4.35
N VAL A 99 -17.19 2.61 3.19
CA VAL A 99 -16.58 1.26 3.13
C VAL A 99 -15.25 1.18 3.89
N ILE A 100 -14.51 2.31 3.99
CA ILE A 100 -13.26 2.36 4.75
C ILE A 100 -13.55 2.42 6.25
N GLU A 101 -14.56 3.17 6.67
CA GLU A 101 -15.00 3.25 8.07
C GLU A 101 -15.51 1.89 8.56
N ASP A 102 -16.30 1.18 7.75
CA ASP A 102 -16.74 -0.18 8.03
C ASP A 102 -15.55 -1.14 8.13
N LEU A 103 -14.57 -1.03 7.24
CA LEU A 103 -13.38 -1.86 7.26
C LEU A 103 -12.56 -1.67 8.54
N VAL A 104 -12.26 -0.43 8.93
CA VAL A 104 -11.43 -0.17 10.13
C VAL A 104 -12.16 -0.48 11.43
N ALA A 105 -13.49 -0.54 11.39
CA ALA A 105 -14.34 -0.96 12.50
C ALA A 105 -14.42 -2.48 12.69
N GLU A 106 -13.95 -3.28 11.71
CA GLU A 106 -13.96 -4.75 11.82
C GLU A 106 -13.18 -5.19 13.08
N PRO A 107 -13.74 -6.09 13.92
CA PRO A 107 -13.17 -6.43 15.23
C PRO A 107 -11.72 -6.92 15.18
N GLU A 108 -11.29 -7.55 14.08
CA GLU A 108 -9.95 -8.10 13.95
C GLU A 108 -8.88 -7.00 13.85
N ILE A 109 -9.23 -5.80 13.37
CA ILE A 109 -8.28 -4.69 13.19
C ILE A 109 -8.65 -3.42 13.96
N ALA A 110 -9.82 -3.36 14.59
CA ALA A 110 -10.29 -2.17 15.33
C ALA A 110 -9.27 -1.69 16.39
N ALA A 111 -8.52 -2.61 17.01
CA ALA A 111 -7.48 -2.28 17.99
C ALA A 111 -6.30 -1.47 17.41
N ALA A 112 -6.10 -1.47 16.08
CA ALA A 112 -5.11 -0.63 15.41
C ALA A 112 -5.47 0.85 15.51
N ASN A 113 -6.77 1.16 15.68
CA ASN A 113 -7.32 2.52 15.72
C ASN A 113 -6.89 3.36 14.49
N TYR A 114 -6.94 2.76 13.32
CA TYR A 114 -6.54 3.44 12.09
C TYR A 114 -7.37 4.70 11.85
N GLN A 115 -6.68 5.78 11.56
CA GLN A 115 -7.27 7.00 11.04
C GLN A 115 -7.19 6.97 9.51
N ILE A 116 -8.11 7.67 8.85
CA ILE A 116 -8.32 7.58 7.41
C ILE A 116 -8.06 8.92 6.74
N VAL A 117 -7.28 8.91 5.66
CA VAL A 117 -7.20 10.00 4.69
C VAL A 117 -7.76 9.50 3.37
N HIS A 118 -8.83 10.14 2.90
CA HIS A 118 -9.54 9.78 1.68
C HIS A 118 -10.17 11.02 1.06
N TYR A 119 -10.23 11.05 -0.26
CA TYR A 119 -10.96 12.02 -1.09
C TYR A 119 -11.70 11.26 -2.19
N ASP A 120 -12.95 11.61 -2.42
CA ASP A 120 -13.71 11.09 -3.55
C ASP A 120 -13.11 11.60 -4.86
N GLY A 121 -12.83 10.69 -5.75
CA GLY A 121 -12.17 10.95 -7.03
C GLY A 121 -13.11 10.95 -8.23
N PRO A 122 -12.60 11.34 -9.39
CA PRO A 122 -13.40 11.43 -10.62
C PRO A 122 -13.54 10.11 -11.40
N ASP A 123 -13.03 8.98 -10.88
CA ASP A 123 -13.17 7.68 -11.57
C ASP A 123 -14.64 7.35 -11.78
N ARG A 124 -14.98 6.92 -13.02
CA ARG A 124 -16.38 6.68 -13.39
C ARG A 124 -17.01 5.48 -12.69
N ARG A 125 -16.19 4.50 -12.31
CA ARG A 125 -16.66 3.32 -11.56
C ARG A 125 -16.84 3.61 -10.07
N GLY A 126 -16.34 4.76 -9.60
CA GLY A 126 -16.36 5.13 -8.20
C GLY A 126 -15.25 4.48 -7.37
N VAL A 127 -14.17 3.98 -7.98
CA VAL A 127 -13.06 3.43 -7.19
C VAL A 127 -12.00 4.49 -6.92
N ASP A 128 -11.53 4.54 -5.68
CA ASP A 128 -10.57 5.49 -5.17
C ASP A 128 -9.35 4.83 -4.53
N VAL A 129 -8.46 5.67 -4.02
CA VAL A 129 -7.35 5.31 -3.15
C VAL A 129 -7.51 5.99 -1.79
N ALA A 130 -6.98 5.35 -0.74
CA ALA A 130 -6.95 5.95 0.58
C ALA A 130 -5.66 5.58 1.32
N LEU A 131 -5.41 6.27 2.44
CA LEU A 131 -4.33 5.98 3.35
C LEU A 131 -4.88 5.81 4.76
N LEU A 132 -4.60 4.64 5.36
CA LEU A 132 -4.83 4.35 6.76
C LEU A 132 -3.54 4.60 7.53
N TYR A 133 -3.63 5.23 8.70
CA TYR A 133 -2.45 5.43 9.53
C TYR A 133 -2.71 5.16 11.01
N ASN A 134 -1.68 4.68 11.69
CA ASN A 134 -1.70 4.51 13.14
C ASN A 134 -1.35 5.83 13.83
N PRO A 135 -2.30 6.48 14.55
CA PRO A 135 -2.08 7.81 15.13
C PRO A 135 -1.05 7.82 16.27
N LYS A 136 -0.67 6.64 16.81
CA LYS A 136 0.41 6.53 17.80
C LYS A 136 1.81 6.61 17.18
N GLN A 137 1.93 6.40 15.87
CA GLN A 137 3.20 6.30 15.16
C GLN A 137 3.36 7.37 14.07
N PHE A 138 2.27 7.88 13.53
CA PHE A 138 2.27 8.91 12.49
C PHE A 138 1.41 10.10 12.90
N LYS A 139 1.98 11.29 12.80
CA LYS A 139 1.27 12.56 13.00
C LYS A 139 1.01 13.19 11.64
N LEU A 140 -0.26 13.21 11.24
CA LEU A 140 -0.71 13.86 10.01
C LEU A 140 -0.49 15.38 10.09
N LEU A 141 0.05 15.99 9.04
CA LEU A 141 0.25 17.44 8.90
C LEU A 141 -0.55 18.04 7.74
N ALA A 142 -0.60 17.34 6.60
CA ALA A 142 -1.32 17.79 5.42
C ALA A 142 -1.66 16.61 4.52
N SER A 143 -2.71 16.78 3.72
CA SER A 143 -3.04 15.86 2.62
C SER A 143 -3.67 16.65 1.47
N GLU A 144 -3.57 16.09 0.27
CA GLU A 144 -4.21 16.63 -0.93
C GLU A 144 -4.54 15.52 -1.93
N SER A 145 -5.59 15.73 -2.72
CA SER A 145 -5.90 14.95 -3.91
C SER A 145 -5.27 15.64 -5.11
N ILE A 146 -4.41 14.93 -5.84
CA ILE A 146 -3.71 15.45 -7.01
C ILE A 146 -4.38 14.87 -8.26
N PRO A 147 -5.08 15.70 -9.06
CA PRO A 147 -5.78 15.23 -10.24
C PRO A 147 -4.82 14.80 -11.35
N PHE A 148 -5.26 13.81 -12.14
CA PHE A 148 -4.53 13.44 -13.33
C PHE A 148 -4.55 14.60 -14.35
N THR A 149 -3.37 15.02 -14.79
CA THR A 149 -3.19 16.14 -15.71
C THR A 149 -2.35 15.71 -16.91
N PHE A 150 -2.79 16.04 -18.12
CA PHE A 150 -1.99 15.84 -19.33
C PHE A 150 -0.99 17.00 -19.48
N TYR A 151 0.29 16.66 -19.64
CA TYR A 151 1.34 17.62 -19.95
C TYR A 151 1.68 17.51 -21.44
N ASP A 152 1.22 18.46 -22.25
CA ASP A 152 1.42 18.48 -23.70
C ASP A 152 2.76 19.16 -24.10
N ASP A 153 3.83 18.78 -23.46
CA ASP A 153 5.20 19.26 -23.76
C ASP A 153 6.00 18.34 -24.67
N GLY A 154 5.34 17.32 -25.22
CA GLY A 154 5.94 16.35 -26.13
C GLY A 154 6.76 15.25 -25.48
N SER A 155 6.95 15.27 -24.15
CA SER A 155 7.75 14.27 -23.44
C SER A 155 7.05 12.89 -23.38
N ILE A 156 5.71 12.87 -23.33
CA ILE A 156 4.89 11.68 -23.43
C ILE A 156 3.96 11.84 -24.65
N LYS A 157 4.01 10.87 -25.56
CA LYS A 157 3.06 10.79 -26.67
C LYS A 157 1.82 10.04 -26.21
N TYR A 158 0.80 10.78 -25.79
CA TYR A 158 -0.48 10.20 -25.39
C TYR A 158 -1.23 9.61 -26.57
N SER A 159 -1.85 8.46 -26.36
CA SER A 159 -2.70 7.77 -27.34
C SER A 159 -4.07 8.44 -27.52
N LEU A 160 -4.50 9.22 -26.53
CA LEU A 160 -5.76 9.94 -26.52
C LEU A 160 -5.65 11.23 -27.35
N ASN A 161 -6.66 11.49 -28.19
CA ASN A 161 -6.81 12.79 -28.86
C ASN A 161 -7.32 13.87 -27.87
N GLN A 162 -7.40 15.13 -28.32
CA GLN A 162 -7.76 16.25 -27.44
C GLN A 162 -9.14 16.10 -26.80
N SER A 163 -10.15 15.68 -27.55
CA SER A 163 -11.50 15.46 -27.02
C SER A 163 -11.53 14.31 -25.99
N GLU A 164 -10.82 13.22 -26.27
CA GLU A 164 -10.71 12.09 -25.32
C GLU A 164 -10.03 12.51 -24.00
N LYS A 165 -9.00 13.38 -24.08
CA LYS A 165 -8.34 13.93 -22.87
C LYS A 165 -9.29 14.76 -22.02
N GLU A 166 -10.17 15.55 -22.62
CA GLU A 166 -11.17 16.38 -21.90
C GLU A 166 -12.15 15.53 -21.08
N TYR A 167 -12.51 14.36 -21.60
CA TYR A 167 -13.44 13.42 -20.96
C TYR A 167 -12.75 12.30 -20.18
N PHE A 168 -11.42 12.24 -20.18
CA PHE A 168 -10.68 11.23 -19.44
C PHE A 168 -10.88 11.44 -17.95
N ARG A 169 -11.29 10.37 -17.28
CA ARG A 169 -11.44 10.33 -15.80
C ARG A 169 -10.77 9.07 -15.28
N THR A 170 -9.94 9.26 -14.27
CA THR A 170 -9.25 8.18 -13.56
C THR A 170 -9.08 8.60 -12.11
N ARG A 171 -8.55 7.71 -11.28
CA ARG A 171 -8.29 8.01 -9.86
C ARG A 171 -7.29 9.13 -9.73
N ASP A 172 -7.54 10.01 -8.78
CA ASP A 172 -6.57 10.99 -8.34
C ASP A 172 -5.43 10.30 -7.56
N ILE A 173 -4.31 10.98 -7.45
CA ILE A 173 -3.18 10.54 -6.64
C ILE A 173 -3.34 11.17 -5.26
N LEU A 174 -3.38 10.37 -4.21
CA LEU A 174 -3.45 10.88 -2.84
C LEU A 174 -2.03 11.18 -2.33
N MET A 175 -1.76 12.43 -1.95
CA MET A 175 -0.54 12.81 -1.24
C MET A 175 -0.86 13.07 0.23
N VAL A 176 -0.06 12.47 1.13
CA VAL A 176 -0.20 12.63 2.58
C VAL A 176 1.18 12.96 3.16
N ARG A 177 1.27 14.03 3.93
CA ARG A 177 2.49 14.47 4.59
C ARG A 177 2.32 14.51 6.11
N GLY A 178 3.34 14.05 6.83
CA GLY A 178 3.35 14.02 8.29
C GLY A 178 4.68 13.62 8.86
N THR A 179 4.70 13.21 10.14
CA THR A 179 5.95 12.82 10.80
C THR A 179 5.86 11.41 11.38
N ILE A 180 6.96 10.66 11.25
CA ILE A 180 7.22 9.41 11.95
C ILE A 180 8.48 9.64 12.79
N ASP A 181 8.42 9.42 14.10
CA ASP A 181 9.55 9.61 15.03
C ASP A 181 10.21 11.01 14.90
N GLY A 182 9.38 12.03 14.69
CA GLY A 182 9.81 13.43 14.49
C GLY A 182 10.37 13.74 13.11
N GLU A 183 10.57 12.76 12.22
CA GLU A 183 11.11 12.95 10.88
C GLU A 183 10.00 13.14 9.84
N MET A 184 10.21 14.06 8.90
CA MET A 184 9.21 14.40 7.88
C MET A 184 9.10 13.30 6.82
N PHE A 185 7.87 12.86 6.57
CA PHE A 185 7.50 11.91 5.53
C PHE A 185 6.45 12.48 4.59
N ALA A 186 6.50 12.04 3.33
CA ALA A 186 5.39 12.15 2.40
C ALA A 186 5.10 10.78 1.77
N PHE A 187 3.81 10.48 1.64
CA PHE A 187 3.30 9.26 1.02
C PHE A 187 2.47 9.65 -0.18
N PHE A 188 2.73 9.01 -1.33
CA PHE A 188 1.86 9.07 -2.50
C PHE A 188 1.18 7.71 -2.62
N VAL A 189 -0.15 7.70 -2.59
CA VAL A 189 -0.95 6.49 -2.84
C VAL A 189 -1.61 6.65 -4.20
N THR A 190 -1.43 5.66 -5.06
CA THR A 190 -1.92 5.70 -6.44
C THR A 190 -2.53 4.37 -6.88
N HIS A 191 -3.44 4.44 -7.84
CA HIS A 191 -3.89 3.30 -8.62
C HIS A 191 -3.90 3.75 -10.09
N LEU A 192 -2.81 3.48 -10.80
CA LEU A 192 -2.63 3.93 -12.17
C LEU A 192 -3.58 3.22 -13.16
N PRO A 193 -3.81 3.78 -14.36
CA PRO A 193 -4.71 3.18 -15.36
C PRO A 193 -4.34 1.75 -15.71
N SER A 194 -5.36 0.87 -15.77
CA SER A 194 -5.16 -0.56 -15.99
C SER A 194 -4.63 -0.90 -17.40
N ARG A 195 -4.12 -2.14 -17.55
CA ARG A 195 -3.63 -2.68 -18.85
C ARG A 195 -4.73 -3.31 -19.70
N VAL A 196 -6.00 -3.08 -19.41
CA VAL A 196 -7.11 -3.67 -20.19
C VAL A 196 -6.93 -3.40 -21.68
N GLY A 197 -6.94 -4.47 -22.48
CA GLY A 197 -6.71 -4.37 -23.92
C GLY A 197 -5.27 -4.04 -24.33
N GLY A 198 -4.29 -4.17 -23.45
CA GLY A 198 -2.87 -3.87 -23.71
C GLY A 198 -2.57 -2.37 -23.85
N LYS A 199 -3.48 -1.50 -23.37
CA LYS A 199 -3.42 -0.03 -23.51
C LYS A 199 -2.92 0.66 -22.23
N GLY A 200 -2.79 1.98 -22.28
CA GLY A 200 -2.60 2.87 -21.13
C GLY A 200 -1.16 3.01 -20.62
N ALA A 201 -0.15 2.49 -21.31
CA ALA A 201 1.26 2.67 -20.91
C ALA A 201 1.67 4.15 -20.86
N ASP A 202 1.18 4.96 -21.80
CA ASP A 202 1.36 6.41 -21.85
C ASP A 202 0.64 7.12 -20.68
N LEU A 203 -0.56 6.66 -20.32
CA LEU A 203 -1.33 7.19 -19.19
C LEU A 203 -0.65 6.84 -17.86
N ARG A 204 -0.14 5.61 -17.70
CA ARG A 204 0.64 5.23 -16.51
C ARG A 204 1.93 6.04 -16.40
N SER A 205 2.61 6.25 -17.52
CA SER A 205 3.77 7.16 -17.61
C SER A 205 3.41 8.59 -17.20
N GLY A 206 2.23 9.07 -17.62
CA GLY A 206 1.69 10.38 -17.23
C GLY A 206 1.45 10.48 -15.72
N GLY A 207 0.78 9.50 -15.13
CA GLY A 207 0.55 9.44 -13.68
C GLY A 207 1.86 9.37 -12.89
N ALA A 208 2.80 8.53 -13.31
CA ALA A 208 4.13 8.42 -12.70
C ALA A 208 4.91 9.75 -12.76
N ARG A 209 4.83 10.45 -13.90
CA ARG A 209 5.42 11.78 -14.05
C ARG A 209 4.81 12.81 -13.10
N ILE A 210 3.49 12.82 -12.93
CA ILE A 210 2.81 13.71 -11.97
C ILE A 210 3.34 13.48 -10.57
N ILE A 211 3.39 12.22 -10.12
CA ILE A 211 3.94 11.84 -8.82
C ILE A 211 5.38 12.34 -8.67
N TYR A 212 6.23 12.09 -9.67
CA TYR A 212 7.63 12.49 -9.62
C TYR A 212 7.80 14.01 -9.53
N MET A 213 7.01 14.78 -10.27
CA MET A 213 7.07 16.25 -10.22
C MET A 213 6.72 16.79 -8.83
N HIS A 214 5.66 16.27 -8.20
CA HIS A 214 5.27 16.63 -6.84
C HIS A 214 6.32 16.19 -5.81
N ALA A 215 6.79 14.95 -5.89
CA ALA A 215 7.85 14.43 -5.02
C ALA A 215 9.12 15.26 -5.11
N ARG A 216 9.53 15.62 -6.33
CA ARG A 216 10.70 16.49 -6.57
C ARG A 216 10.52 17.88 -5.98
N ALA A 217 9.33 18.45 -6.06
CA ALA A 217 9.03 19.74 -5.43
C ALA A 217 9.15 19.64 -3.90
N LEU A 218 8.63 18.57 -3.29
CA LEU A 218 8.77 18.30 -1.86
C LEU A 218 10.24 18.13 -1.45
N MET A 219 11.05 17.38 -2.20
CA MET A 219 12.47 17.19 -1.92
C MET A 219 13.30 18.50 -2.02
N ARG A 220 12.86 19.44 -2.86
CA ARG A 220 13.46 20.78 -2.93
C ARG A 220 13.07 21.66 -1.73
N MET A 221 11.82 21.59 -1.32
CA MET A 221 11.29 22.38 -0.20
C MET A 221 11.77 21.86 1.15
N TRP A 222 11.88 20.54 1.30
CA TRP A 222 12.36 19.85 2.49
C TRP A 222 13.44 18.82 2.10
N PRO A 223 14.73 19.23 2.06
CA PRO A 223 15.80 18.35 1.55
C PRO A 223 15.95 17.01 2.27
N ASP A 224 15.49 16.91 3.50
CA ASP A 224 15.56 15.69 4.33
C ASP A 224 14.27 14.87 4.35
N ILE A 225 13.24 15.29 3.60
CA ILE A 225 11.96 14.58 3.56
C ILE A 225 12.14 13.16 3.06
N LYS A 226 11.51 12.22 3.73
CA LYS A 226 11.45 10.83 3.32
C LYS A 226 10.16 10.61 2.53
N ILE A 227 10.28 10.03 1.33
CA ILE A 227 9.13 9.86 0.43
C ILE A 227 8.96 8.38 0.10
N VAL A 228 7.72 7.91 0.21
CA VAL A 228 7.29 6.59 -0.25
C VAL A 228 6.19 6.78 -1.28
N VAL A 229 6.39 6.26 -2.48
CA VAL A 229 5.38 6.16 -3.52
C VAL A 229 4.86 4.74 -3.51
N MET A 230 3.58 4.54 -3.21
CA MET A 230 2.97 3.22 -3.10
C MET A 230 1.69 3.13 -3.92
N GLY A 231 1.36 1.93 -4.38
CA GLY A 231 0.12 1.74 -5.11
C GLY A 231 0.10 0.50 -6.00
N ASP A 232 -1.06 0.29 -6.60
CA ASP A 232 -1.20 -0.55 -7.78
C ASP A 232 -0.78 0.27 -9.01
N MET A 233 0.44 0.05 -9.44
CA MET A 233 1.03 0.78 -10.56
C MET A 233 0.49 0.29 -11.91
N ASN A 234 -0.21 -0.84 -11.93
CA ASN A 234 -0.61 -1.54 -13.15
C ASN A 234 0.54 -1.74 -14.17
N ASP A 235 1.76 -1.57 -13.71
CA ASP A 235 3.02 -1.77 -14.44
C ASP A 235 4.02 -2.52 -13.55
N ASP A 236 4.87 -3.32 -14.19
CA ASP A 236 5.96 -4.00 -13.51
C ASP A 236 7.09 -3.02 -13.16
N PRO A 237 7.93 -3.35 -12.17
CA PRO A 237 9.01 -2.46 -11.71
C PRO A 237 10.00 -2.01 -12.80
N PHE A 238 10.09 -2.72 -13.92
CA PHE A 238 10.97 -2.40 -15.05
C PHE A 238 10.29 -1.59 -16.17
N ASP A 239 8.96 -1.40 -16.11
CA ASP A 239 8.24 -0.62 -17.11
C ASP A 239 8.59 0.87 -17.05
N ASP A 240 8.39 1.58 -18.15
CA ASP A 240 8.79 2.99 -18.31
C ASP A 240 8.20 3.90 -17.22
N SER A 241 6.97 3.65 -16.77
CA SER A 241 6.34 4.42 -15.70
C SER A 241 7.17 4.39 -14.41
N MET A 242 7.72 3.22 -14.04
CA MET A 242 8.51 3.03 -12.84
C MET A 242 9.98 3.38 -13.07
N ALA A 243 10.60 2.82 -14.11
CA ALA A 243 12.04 2.96 -14.34
C ALA A 243 12.44 4.35 -14.86
N LYS A 244 11.65 4.92 -15.80
CA LYS A 244 11.95 6.19 -16.45
C LYS A 244 11.26 7.38 -15.77
N TRP A 245 9.94 7.28 -15.49
CA TRP A 245 9.16 8.43 -15.05
C TRP A 245 9.15 8.62 -13.53
N LEU A 246 9.24 7.54 -12.75
CA LEU A 246 9.50 7.59 -11.31
C LEU A 246 10.99 7.47 -10.95
N HIS A 247 11.88 7.33 -11.93
CA HIS A 247 13.32 7.19 -11.71
C HIS A 247 13.67 6.04 -10.75
N GLY A 248 12.94 4.93 -10.84
CA GLY A 248 13.14 3.74 -10.00
C GLY A 248 14.44 3.01 -10.33
N LYS A 249 15.31 2.81 -9.35
CA LYS A 249 16.59 2.10 -9.45
C LYS A 249 16.51 0.74 -8.77
N GLU A 250 17.24 -0.24 -9.31
CA GLU A 250 17.30 -1.59 -8.75
C GLU A 250 18.26 -1.71 -7.57
N LYS A 251 19.39 -1.00 -7.63
CA LYS A 251 20.42 -1.06 -6.59
C LYS A 251 20.49 0.24 -5.82
N ILE A 252 20.62 0.13 -4.51
CA ILE A 252 20.79 1.30 -3.63
C ILE A 252 21.99 2.16 -4.08
N SER A 253 23.08 1.53 -4.53
CA SER A 253 24.28 2.23 -5.01
C SER A 253 24.06 3.06 -6.28
N GLU A 254 22.96 2.85 -7.00
CA GLU A 254 22.60 3.58 -8.22
C GLU A 254 21.63 4.74 -7.94
N VAL A 255 21.13 4.86 -6.69
CA VAL A 255 20.15 5.88 -6.32
C VAL A 255 20.84 7.22 -6.08
N GLU A 256 20.56 8.18 -6.95
CA GLU A 256 20.99 9.56 -6.79
C GLU A 256 19.98 10.39 -5.98
N LYS A 257 20.32 11.64 -5.68
CA LYS A 257 19.55 12.53 -4.79
C LYS A 257 18.06 12.66 -5.14
N LEU A 258 17.70 12.59 -6.42
CA LEU A 258 16.32 12.74 -6.90
C LEU A 258 15.72 11.43 -7.41
N ASP A 259 16.42 10.31 -7.25
CA ASP A 259 15.94 9.01 -7.66
C ASP A 259 15.17 8.30 -6.54
N PHE A 260 14.47 7.26 -6.94
CA PHE A 260 13.82 6.30 -6.05
C PHE A 260 14.50 4.94 -6.15
N PHE A 261 14.59 4.25 -5.04
CA PHE A 261 14.90 2.82 -4.99
C PHE A 261 13.60 2.02 -5.13
N ASN A 262 13.56 1.07 -6.06
CA ASN A 262 12.46 0.16 -6.22
C ASN A 262 12.86 -1.26 -5.77
N PRO A 263 12.49 -1.69 -4.55
CA PRO A 263 12.90 -2.98 -4.01
C PRO A 263 12.32 -4.18 -4.78
N TYR A 264 11.30 -3.97 -5.59
CA TYR A 264 10.60 -5.02 -6.32
C TYR A 264 11.26 -5.41 -7.65
N LEU A 265 12.20 -4.60 -8.17
CA LEU A 265 12.98 -4.95 -9.37
C LEU A 265 13.77 -6.25 -9.20
N SER A 266 14.41 -6.45 -8.06
CA SER A 266 15.12 -7.71 -7.77
C SER A 266 14.16 -8.87 -7.50
N MET A 267 12.98 -8.58 -6.95
CA MET A 267 11.99 -9.60 -6.62
C MET A 267 11.30 -10.17 -7.86
N ILE A 268 10.89 -9.32 -8.83
CA ILE A 268 10.28 -9.81 -10.08
C ILE A 268 11.25 -10.68 -10.86
N LYS A 269 12.55 -10.33 -10.91
CA LYS A 269 13.61 -11.13 -11.52
C LYS A 269 13.80 -12.49 -10.82
N ALA A 270 13.51 -12.55 -9.53
CA ALA A 270 13.54 -13.78 -8.73
C ALA A 270 12.24 -14.62 -8.82
N GLY A 271 11.27 -14.21 -9.67
CA GLY A 271 10.03 -14.93 -9.92
C GLY A 271 8.92 -14.67 -8.88
N TYR A 272 9.03 -13.61 -8.08
CA TYR A 272 7.94 -13.17 -7.21
C TYR A 272 6.87 -12.41 -7.99
N GLY A 273 5.63 -12.39 -7.48
CA GLY A 273 4.53 -11.61 -8.04
C GLY A 273 3.49 -11.26 -7.00
N SER A 274 2.87 -10.08 -7.12
CA SER A 274 1.74 -9.65 -6.29
C SER A 274 0.40 -10.05 -6.89
N LEU A 275 0.33 -10.26 -8.20
CA LEU A 275 -0.85 -10.79 -8.90
C LEU A 275 -0.43 -11.77 -10.00
N CYS A 276 -1.42 -12.55 -10.48
CA CYS A 276 -1.21 -13.47 -11.60
C CYS A 276 -2.35 -13.38 -12.61
N TYR A 277 -2.01 -13.06 -13.84
CA TYR A 277 -2.96 -12.99 -14.94
C TYR A 277 -2.51 -13.92 -16.08
N GLN A 278 -3.39 -14.83 -16.54
CA GLN A 278 -3.14 -15.79 -17.62
C GLN A 278 -1.79 -16.53 -17.49
N GLY A 279 -1.42 -16.94 -16.28
CA GLY A 279 -0.17 -17.67 -16.00
C GLY A 279 1.06 -16.78 -15.79
N THR A 280 0.96 -15.49 -16.06
CA THR A 280 2.06 -14.55 -15.89
C THR A 280 1.95 -13.85 -14.53
N TRP A 281 3.03 -13.92 -13.73
CA TRP A 281 3.16 -13.20 -12.49
C TRP A 281 3.75 -11.82 -12.73
N SER A 282 3.14 -10.80 -12.12
CA SER A 282 3.57 -9.41 -12.15
C SER A 282 3.63 -8.83 -10.74
N ILE A 283 4.39 -7.77 -10.54
CA ILE A 283 4.41 -6.99 -9.29
C ILE A 283 3.89 -5.60 -9.61
N TYR A 284 2.57 -5.41 -9.56
CA TYR A 284 1.96 -4.10 -9.75
C TYR A 284 1.85 -3.31 -8.45
N ASP A 285 1.79 -4.02 -7.33
CA ASP A 285 1.72 -3.45 -5.98
C ASP A 285 3.14 -3.19 -5.48
N GLN A 286 3.52 -1.91 -5.38
CA GLN A 286 4.91 -1.51 -5.13
C GLN A 286 5.00 -0.36 -4.13
N GLU A 287 6.10 -0.31 -3.37
CA GLU A 287 6.54 0.84 -2.60
C GLU A 287 7.94 1.26 -3.06
N LEU A 288 8.02 2.40 -3.75
CA LEU A 288 9.30 3.02 -4.11
C LEU A 288 9.68 4.03 -3.03
N VAL A 289 10.94 4.07 -2.64
CA VAL A 289 11.43 4.97 -1.58
C VAL A 289 12.51 5.90 -2.12
N ASN A 290 12.52 7.17 -1.67
CA ASN A 290 13.50 8.14 -2.15
C ASN A 290 14.90 7.94 -1.53
N SER A 291 15.89 8.66 -2.06
CA SER A 291 17.30 8.59 -1.63
C SER A 291 17.49 8.79 -0.12
N ASN A 292 16.68 9.61 0.56
CA ASN A 292 16.80 9.85 2.00
C ASN A 292 16.45 8.63 2.88
N LEU A 293 15.80 7.62 2.31
CA LEU A 293 15.54 6.35 3.01
C LEU A 293 16.62 5.29 2.77
N VAL A 294 17.41 5.41 1.69
CA VAL A 294 18.48 4.45 1.35
C VAL A 294 19.89 5.03 1.59
N HIS A 295 20.04 6.35 1.58
CA HIS A 295 21.24 7.09 1.96
C HIS A 295 20.92 8.11 3.07
N PRO A 296 20.47 7.64 4.26
CA PRO A 296 20.00 8.52 5.31
C PRO A 296 21.16 9.27 5.98
N LYS A 297 20.82 10.41 6.60
CA LYS A 297 21.71 11.02 7.59
C LYS A 297 21.87 10.08 8.79
N GLU A 298 23.03 10.12 9.44
CA GLU A 298 23.30 9.32 10.63
C GLU A 298 22.23 9.53 11.71
N GLY A 299 21.81 8.44 12.35
CA GLY A 299 20.79 8.46 13.42
C GLY A 299 19.35 8.66 12.94
N THR A 300 19.09 8.80 11.63
CA THR A 300 17.74 8.94 11.08
C THR A 300 17.17 7.61 10.56
N LEU A 301 15.85 7.59 10.39
CA LEU A 301 15.11 6.43 9.86
C LEU A 301 15.60 6.07 8.45
N LYS A 302 15.75 4.78 8.21
CA LYS A 302 16.18 4.21 6.92
C LYS A 302 15.40 2.95 6.57
N LEU A 303 15.40 2.61 5.29
CA LEU A 303 14.87 1.36 4.80
C LEU A 303 15.62 0.17 5.41
N GLN A 304 14.88 -0.84 5.88
CA GLN A 304 15.43 -2.03 6.52
C GLN A 304 15.25 -3.26 5.61
N PRO A 305 16.23 -4.17 5.56
CA PRO A 305 16.06 -5.44 4.87
C PRO A 305 15.08 -6.34 5.63
N ILE A 306 14.29 -7.14 4.91
CA ILE A 306 13.25 -8.02 5.45
C ILE A 306 13.66 -9.48 5.26
N GLY A 307 13.55 -10.24 6.34
CA GLY A 307 13.79 -11.68 6.34
C GLY A 307 15.22 -12.09 6.01
N LYS A 308 15.46 -13.41 5.90
CA LYS A 308 16.81 -13.98 5.71
C LYS A 308 17.43 -13.71 4.34
N LYS A 309 16.59 -13.45 3.32
CA LYS A 309 17.07 -13.16 1.95
C LYS A 309 17.51 -11.72 1.75
N GLY A 310 17.22 -10.83 2.71
CA GLY A 310 17.67 -9.44 2.69
C GLY A 310 16.99 -8.56 1.64
N TYR A 311 15.82 -8.95 1.12
CA TYR A 311 15.00 -8.06 0.29
C TYR A 311 14.50 -6.88 1.10
N TYR A 312 14.31 -5.73 0.47
CA TYR A 312 13.79 -4.52 1.12
C TYR A 312 12.27 -4.37 0.94
N GLY A 313 11.68 -5.06 -0.03
CA GLY A 313 10.24 -5.22 -0.20
C GLY A 313 9.78 -6.59 0.27
N TYR A 314 8.49 -6.71 0.56
CA TYR A 314 7.86 -7.97 0.92
C TYR A 314 6.49 -8.10 0.24
N ILE A 315 6.18 -9.28 -0.28
CA ILE A 315 4.86 -9.64 -0.80
C ILE A 315 4.24 -10.63 0.19
N PHE A 316 3.14 -10.21 0.81
CA PHE A 316 2.49 -11.01 1.83
C PHE A 316 1.57 -12.04 1.20
N LYS A 317 2.10 -13.23 0.98
CA LYS A 317 1.40 -14.38 0.42
C LYS A 317 1.23 -15.46 1.49
N ARG A 318 -0.01 -15.93 1.71
CA ARG A 318 -0.33 -16.98 2.69
C ARG A 318 -1.26 -18.03 2.07
N PRO A 319 -1.27 -19.27 2.58
CA PRO A 319 -2.15 -20.32 2.06
C PRO A 319 -3.63 -19.94 2.05
N PHE A 320 -4.13 -19.27 3.09
CA PHE A 320 -5.54 -18.91 3.22
C PHE A 320 -6.02 -17.95 2.12
N MET A 321 -5.15 -17.07 1.62
CA MET A 321 -5.45 -16.10 0.57
C MET A 321 -4.94 -16.55 -0.82
N THR A 322 -4.64 -17.83 -0.97
CA THR A 322 -4.15 -18.43 -2.21
C THR A 322 -5.07 -19.57 -2.61
N THR A 323 -5.43 -19.66 -3.88
CA THR A 323 -6.26 -20.75 -4.42
C THR A 323 -5.50 -22.07 -4.28
N GLN A 324 -6.10 -23.06 -3.61
CA GLN A 324 -5.42 -24.31 -3.25
C GLN A 324 -5.56 -25.41 -4.31
N GLU A 325 -6.62 -25.34 -5.13
CA GLU A 325 -6.99 -26.41 -6.06
C GLU A 325 -7.45 -25.86 -7.42
N GLY A 326 -7.57 -26.76 -8.40
CA GLY A 326 -8.09 -26.45 -9.73
C GLY A 326 -7.10 -25.69 -10.64
N PRO A 327 -7.56 -25.18 -11.79
CA PRO A 327 -6.72 -24.56 -12.81
C PRO A 327 -6.05 -23.26 -12.37
N TYR A 328 -6.52 -22.67 -11.26
CA TYR A 328 -5.95 -21.44 -10.69
C TYR A 328 -5.15 -21.69 -9.42
N LYS A 329 -4.75 -22.94 -9.16
CA LYS A 329 -3.91 -23.27 -8.00
C LYS A 329 -2.67 -22.38 -7.93
N GLY A 330 -2.43 -21.79 -6.76
CA GLY A 330 -1.31 -20.89 -6.53
C GLY A 330 -1.59 -19.41 -6.79
N TYR A 331 -2.69 -19.07 -7.50
CA TYR A 331 -3.12 -17.68 -7.73
C TYR A 331 -3.76 -17.08 -6.48
N PRO A 332 -3.82 -15.74 -6.37
CA PRO A 332 -4.62 -15.11 -5.34
C PRO A 332 -6.06 -15.65 -5.32
N PHE A 333 -6.59 -15.88 -4.13
CA PHE A 333 -7.97 -16.31 -3.93
C PHE A 333 -8.86 -15.07 -3.87
N ARG A 334 -9.33 -14.67 -5.04
CA ARG A 334 -10.06 -13.42 -5.28
C ARG A 334 -11.54 -13.47 -4.90
N THR A 335 -12.19 -12.33 -4.90
CA THR A 335 -13.62 -12.17 -4.54
C THR A 335 -14.55 -12.81 -5.56
N PHE A 336 -14.30 -12.53 -6.86
CA PHE A 336 -15.09 -13.06 -7.97
C PHE A 336 -14.20 -13.80 -8.97
N ARG A 337 -14.79 -14.82 -9.62
CA ARG A 337 -14.15 -15.53 -10.74
C ARG A 337 -15.18 -15.90 -11.78
N GLY A 338 -14.99 -15.46 -13.04
CA GLY A 338 -15.93 -15.72 -14.13
C GLY A 338 -17.35 -15.22 -13.84
N GLY A 339 -17.50 -14.09 -13.17
CA GLY A 339 -18.78 -13.53 -12.74
C GLY A 339 -19.41 -14.16 -11.49
N ALA A 340 -18.84 -15.27 -10.98
CA ALA A 340 -19.34 -15.92 -9.78
C ALA A 340 -18.63 -15.40 -8.51
N PHE A 341 -19.40 -15.09 -7.47
CA PHE A 341 -18.85 -14.80 -6.15
C PHE A 341 -18.26 -16.06 -5.53
N ILE A 342 -16.94 -16.09 -5.32
CA ILE A 342 -16.26 -17.22 -4.69
C ILE A 342 -15.80 -16.91 -3.26
N GLY A 343 -16.04 -15.67 -2.79
CA GLY A 343 -15.87 -15.26 -1.40
C GLY A 343 -14.42 -15.28 -0.90
N GLY A 344 -13.47 -15.08 -1.79
CA GLY A 344 -12.06 -14.96 -1.46
C GLY A 344 -11.68 -13.58 -0.93
N TYR A 345 -10.42 -13.20 -1.09
CA TYR A 345 -9.83 -12.01 -0.50
C TYR A 345 -9.66 -10.88 -1.53
N SER A 346 -8.59 -10.94 -2.31
CA SER A 346 -8.27 -10.03 -3.41
C SER A 346 -7.54 -10.79 -4.50
N ASP A 347 -7.55 -10.28 -5.74
CA ASP A 347 -6.70 -10.76 -6.83
C ASP A 347 -5.27 -10.24 -6.76
N HIS A 348 -4.97 -9.44 -5.74
CA HIS A 348 -3.64 -8.96 -5.39
C HIS A 348 -3.18 -9.50 -4.03
N TYR A 349 -1.88 -9.73 -3.89
CA TYR A 349 -1.22 -9.91 -2.60
C TYR A 349 -0.71 -8.56 -2.10
N PRO A 350 -0.96 -8.19 -0.84
CA PRO A 350 -0.45 -6.94 -0.29
C PRO A 350 1.09 -6.95 -0.20
N THR A 351 1.64 -5.75 -0.26
CA THR A 351 3.08 -5.51 -0.20
C THR A 351 3.42 -4.60 0.98
N PHE A 352 4.68 -4.58 1.39
CA PHE A 352 5.17 -3.63 2.38
C PHE A 352 6.70 -3.50 2.37
N VAL A 353 7.15 -2.38 2.91
CA VAL A 353 8.53 -2.09 3.29
C VAL A 353 8.61 -1.79 4.78
N VAL A 354 9.80 -1.91 5.36
CA VAL A 354 10.04 -1.62 6.78
C VAL A 354 11.06 -0.49 6.89
N VAL A 355 10.78 0.47 7.75
CA VAL A 355 11.64 1.61 8.05
C VAL A 355 12.02 1.58 9.54
N GLY A 356 13.27 1.84 9.87
CA GLY A 356 13.76 1.84 11.27
C GLY A 356 15.13 2.49 11.40
N LYS A 357 15.58 2.67 12.64
CA LYS A 357 16.94 3.17 12.98
C LYS A 357 17.97 2.08 13.11
#